data_a0492f7b93f7d5ea6f68be2ae8b1e4ee
#
_entry.id   a0492f7b93f7d5ea6f68be2ae8b1e4ee
#
_cell.length_a   1.000
_cell.length_b   1.000
_cell.length_c   1.000
_cell.angle_alpha   90.00
_cell.angle_beta   90.00
_cell.angle_gamma   90.00
#
_symmetry.space_group_name_H-M   'P 1'
#
loop_
_entity.id
_entity.type
_entity.pdbx_description
1 polymer ?
#
loop_
_entity_poly.entity_id
_entity_poly.type
_entity_poly.pdbx_seq_one_letter_code
_entity_poly.pdbx_strand_id
1 'polypeptide(L)'
;AKGGEIPVPTDVVVGKEFSESAEAVVKKVEDVADDDMIFDIGPETAARFADMMKSAGTVVWNGPVGVFEFDQYGEGTRILGMAIADSDAFSIAGGGDTLAAVDKYNISDKVSYISTGGGAFLEFLEGKKLPAVAMLEERAKQ
;
A
#
# COMPACT_ATOMS: atom_id res chain seq x y z
N ALA A 1 8.06 10.63 -19.61
CA ALA A 1 9.18 10.50 -20.52
C ALA A 1 10.35 9.64 -19.98
N LYS A 2 10.25 9.08 -18.75
CA LYS A 2 11.26 8.17 -18.17
C LYS A 2 10.80 6.69 -18.18
N GLY A 3 9.74 6.35 -18.93
CA GLY A 3 9.21 4.98 -18.99
C GLY A 3 8.44 4.51 -17.75
N GLY A 4 8.12 5.42 -16.84
CA GLY A 4 7.30 5.10 -15.67
C GLY A 4 5.81 5.04 -16.02
N GLU A 5 5.06 4.26 -15.24
CA GLU A 5 3.62 4.08 -15.35
C GLU A 5 2.94 4.41 -14.02
N ILE A 6 1.75 4.97 -14.08
CA ILE A 6 0.83 5.10 -12.95
C ILE A 6 -0.37 4.20 -13.29
N PRO A 7 -0.42 2.97 -12.77
CA PRO A 7 -1.51 2.05 -13.08
C PRO A 7 -2.81 2.52 -12.42
N VAL A 8 -3.88 2.59 -13.22
CA VAL A 8 -5.21 3.02 -12.79
C VAL A 8 -6.09 1.80 -12.57
N PRO A 9 -6.87 1.73 -11.47
CA PRO A 9 -7.84 0.67 -11.25
C PRO A 9 -8.87 0.57 -12.40
N THR A 10 -9.31 -0.64 -12.72
CA THR A 10 -10.38 -0.93 -13.69
C THR A 10 -11.66 -1.39 -13.02
N ASP A 11 -11.55 -1.88 -11.80
CA ASP A 11 -12.65 -2.27 -10.95
C ASP A 11 -12.35 -1.88 -9.49
N VAL A 12 -13.40 -1.71 -8.72
CA VAL A 12 -13.37 -1.25 -7.32
C VAL A 12 -14.40 -2.01 -6.50
N VAL A 13 -14.22 -1.98 -5.17
CA VAL A 13 -15.23 -2.44 -4.22
C VAL A 13 -15.87 -1.22 -3.57
N VAL A 14 -17.18 -1.13 -3.69
CA VAL A 14 -17.96 -0.01 -3.18
C VAL A 14 -18.93 -0.44 -2.09
N GLY A 15 -19.31 0.50 -1.24
CA GLY A 15 -20.39 0.39 -0.27
C GLY A 15 -21.21 1.67 -0.24
N LYS A 16 -22.39 1.61 0.42
CA LYS A 16 -23.26 2.78 0.57
C LYS A 16 -23.04 3.55 1.87
N GLU A 17 -22.31 2.95 2.80
CA GLU A 17 -21.96 3.54 4.09
C GLU A 17 -20.62 3.03 4.58
N PHE A 18 -19.92 3.81 5.38
CA PHE A 18 -18.69 3.39 6.04
C PHE A 18 -19.04 2.58 7.30
N SER A 19 -19.26 1.28 7.12
CA SER A 19 -19.67 0.37 8.19
C SER A 19 -19.12 -1.03 7.95
N GLU A 20 -18.74 -1.73 9.02
CA GLU A 20 -18.32 -3.12 9.01
C GLU A 20 -19.44 -4.06 8.51
N SER A 21 -20.70 -3.67 8.67
CA SER A 21 -21.88 -4.43 8.22
C SER A 21 -22.38 -4.02 6.83
N ALA A 22 -21.77 -3.02 6.20
CA ALA A 22 -22.19 -2.57 4.87
C ALA A 22 -21.94 -3.64 3.82
N GLU A 23 -22.88 -3.80 2.90
CA GLU A 23 -22.71 -4.69 1.75
C GLU A 23 -21.61 -4.16 0.82
N ALA A 24 -20.64 -5.03 0.51
CA ALA A 24 -19.57 -4.73 -0.42
C ALA A 24 -19.95 -5.21 -1.83
N VAL A 25 -19.89 -4.32 -2.80
CA VAL A 25 -20.24 -4.61 -4.20
C VAL A 25 -19.05 -4.31 -5.10
N VAL A 26 -18.66 -5.28 -5.93
CA VAL A 26 -17.64 -5.08 -6.97
C VAL A 26 -18.27 -4.40 -8.17
N LYS A 27 -17.67 -3.31 -8.63
CA LYS A 27 -18.10 -2.57 -9.82
C LYS A 27 -16.93 -2.24 -10.73
N LYS A 28 -17.19 -2.13 -12.04
CA LYS A 28 -16.28 -1.45 -12.95
C LYS A 28 -16.26 0.04 -12.60
N VAL A 29 -15.13 0.72 -12.84
CA VAL A 29 -15.01 2.15 -12.52
C VAL A 29 -16.04 3.02 -13.24
N GLU A 30 -16.44 2.63 -14.46
CA GLU A 30 -17.49 3.31 -15.23
C GLU A 30 -18.91 3.13 -14.68
N ASP A 31 -19.13 2.12 -13.82
CA ASP A 31 -20.43 1.76 -13.23
C ASP A 31 -20.60 2.32 -11.80
N VAL A 32 -19.60 3.05 -11.30
CA VAL A 32 -19.67 3.66 -9.96
C VAL A 32 -20.69 4.80 -9.99
N ALA A 33 -21.68 4.72 -9.11
CA ALA A 33 -22.74 5.72 -8.98
C ALA A 33 -22.32 6.88 -8.05
N ASP A 34 -23.00 8.03 -8.15
CA ASP A 34 -22.70 9.22 -7.35
C ASP A 34 -22.83 9.00 -5.84
N ASP A 35 -23.64 8.03 -5.43
CA ASP A 35 -23.88 7.66 -4.03
C ASP A 35 -23.06 6.45 -3.57
N ASP A 36 -22.17 5.92 -4.40
CA ASP A 36 -21.21 4.88 -4.03
C ASP A 36 -19.99 5.49 -3.35
N MET A 37 -19.51 4.85 -2.30
CA MET A 37 -18.21 5.11 -1.69
C MET A 37 -17.23 3.99 -2.04
N ILE A 38 -16.09 4.36 -2.62
CA ILE A 38 -15.05 3.39 -2.99
C ILE A 38 -14.23 3.08 -1.73
N PHE A 39 -14.17 1.79 -1.36
CA PHE A 39 -13.46 1.34 -0.16
C PHE A 39 -12.30 0.39 -0.43
N ASP A 40 -12.22 -0.22 -1.63
CA ASP A 40 -11.08 -1.06 -2.03
C ASP A 40 -10.97 -1.10 -3.55
N ILE A 41 -9.82 -1.55 -4.04
CA ILE A 41 -9.67 -1.95 -5.44
C ILE A 41 -10.39 -3.27 -5.68
N GLY A 42 -10.90 -3.46 -6.90
CA GLY A 42 -11.57 -4.69 -7.28
C GLY A 42 -10.60 -5.85 -7.56
N PRO A 43 -11.13 -7.07 -7.69
CA PRO A 43 -10.32 -8.28 -7.84
C PRO A 43 -9.47 -8.33 -9.11
N GLU A 44 -9.94 -7.76 -10.22
CA GLU A 44 -9.15 -7.70 -11.46
C GLU A 44 -7.95 -6.75 -11.31
N THR A 45 -8.19 -5.59 -10.70
CA THR A 45 -7.14 -4.61 -10.39
C THR A 45 -6.13 -5.19 -9.42
N ALA A 46 -6.60 -5.85 -8.36
CA ALA A 46 -5.73 -6.49 -7.37
C ALA A 46 -4.83 -7.57 -7.99
N ALA A 47 -5.39 -8.41 -8.86
CA ALA A 47 -4.62 -9.45 -9.57
C ALA A 47 -3.53 -8.84 -10.46
N ARG A 48 -3.88 -7.82 -11.25
CA ARG A 48 -2.93 -7.11 -12.11
C ARG A 48 -1.81 -6.45 -11.30
N PHE A 49 -2.14 -5.80 -10.20
CA PHE A 49 -1.14 -5.16 -9.33
C PHE A 49 -0.26 -6.19 -8.63
N ALA A 50 -0.83 -7.32 -8.23
CA ALA A 50 -0.06 -8.44 -7.67
C ALA A 50 1.01 -8.97 -8.65
N ASP A 51 0.66 -9.09 -9.94
CA ASP A 51 1.63 -9.51 -10.97
C ASP A 51 2.74 -8.46 -11.17
N MET A 52 2.41 -7.16 -11.05
CA MET A 52 3.41 -6.10 -11.06
C MET A 52 4.38 -6.22 -9.86
N MET A 53 3.85 -6.50 -8.64
CA MET A 53 4.68 -6.70 -7.44
C MET A 53 5.63 -7.89 -7.61
N LYS A 54 5.15 -9.01 -8.16
CA LYS A 54 5.95 -10.21 -8.41
C LYS A 54 7.07 -10.00 -9.42
N SER A 55 6.87 -9.09 -10.38
CA SER A 55 7.87 -8.78 -11.41
C SER A 55 8.82 -7.63 -11.05
N ALA A 56 8.59 -6.96 -9.93
CA ALA A 56 9.39 -5.82 -9.49
C ALA A 56 10.74 -6.27 -8.91
N GLY A 57 11.80 -5.47 -9.10
CA GLY A 57 13.09 -5.67 -8.40
C GLY A 57 13.10 -5.08 -6.99
N THR A 58 12.36 -3.98 -6.80
CA THR A 58 12.20 -3.30 -5.49
C THR A 58 10.77 -2.82 -5.35
N VAL A 59 10.19 -3.02 -4.18
CA VAL A 59 8.85 -2.55 -3.81
C VAL A 59 8.93 -1.66 -2.59
N VAL A 60 8.35 -0.45 -2.67
CA VAL A 60 8.09 0.39 -1.51
C VAL A 60 6.60 0.37 -1.23
N TRP A 61 6.21 -0.28 -0.15
CA TRP A 61 4.82 -0.37 0.28
C TRP A 61 4.51 0.71 1.31
N ASN A 62 3.72 1.70 0.89
CA ASN A 62 3.37 2.85 1.71
C ASN A 62 1.86 3.06 1.80
N GLY A 63 1.22 2.17 2.48
CA GLY A 63 -0.21 2.21 2.79
C GLY A 63 -1.03 1.10 2.15
N PRO A 64 -2.15 0.75 2.79
CA PRO A 64 -3.15 -0.14 2.23
C PRO A 64 -3.82 0.50 1.02
N VAL A 65 -4.45 -0.32 0.17
CA VAL A 65 -5.19 0.13 -1.01
C VAL A 65 -6.71 0.17 -0.79
N GLY A 66 -7.15 -0.26 0.37
CA GLY A 66 -8.55 -0.26 0.78
C GLY A 66 -8.71 -0.11 2.29
N VAL A 67 -9.95 -0.11 2.75
CA VAL A 67 -10.33 -0.06 4.18
C VAL A 67 -10.15 -1.46 4.78
N PHE A 68 -8.89 -1.87 4.92
CA PHE A 68 -8.51 -3.23 5.32
C PHE A 68 -8.94 -3.59 6.74
N GLU A 69 -9.32 -2.63 7.54
CA GLU A 69 -9.89 -2.83 8.87
C GLU A 69 -11.21 -3.61 8.82
N PHE A 70 -12.01 -3.40 7.76
CA PHE A 70 -13.21 -4.17 7.47
C PHE A 70 -12.89 -5.27 6.49
N ASP A 71 -13.13 -6.52 6.87
CA ASP A 71 -12.71 -7.69 6.08
C ASP A 71 -13.25 -7.68 4.65
N GLN A 72 -14.48 -7.19 4.42
CA GLN A 72 -15.08 -7.09 3.09
C GLN A 72 -14.42 -6.06 2.17
N TYR A 73 -13.61 -5.14 2.71
CA TYR A 73 -12.89 -4.10 1.97
C TYR A 73 -11.35 -4.24 2.09
N GLY A 74 -10.87 -5.35 2.65
CA GLY A 74 -9.46 -5.61 2.88
C GLY A 74 -8.78 -6.53 1.86
N GLU A 75 -9.54 -7.08 0.93
CA GLU A 75 -9.03 -8.13 0.03
C GLU A 75 -7.96 -7.60 -0.94
N GLY A 76 -8.12 -6.38 -1.46
CA GLY A 76 -7.10 -5.73 -2.28
C GLY A 76 -5.76 -5.61 -1.55
N THR A 77 -5.79 -5.10 -0.33
CA THR A 77 -4.60 -4.98 0.52
C THR A 77 -3.98 -6.34 0.84
N ARG A 78 -4.82 -7.36 1.12
CA ARG A 78 -4.36 -8.73 1.36
C ARG A 78 -3.64 -9.32 0.15
N ILE A 79 -4.24 -9.21 -1.03
CA ILE A 79 -3.68 -9.75 -2.29
C ILE A 79 -2.33 -9.09 -2.59
N LEU A 80 -2.23 -7.77 -2.47
CA LEU A 80 -0.97 -7.06 -2.70
C LEU A 80 0.08 -7.43 -1.65
N GLY A 81 -0.29 -7.47 -0.37
CA GLY A 81 0.60 -7.87 0.70
C GLY A 81 1.17 -9.28 0.51
N MET A 82 0.33 -10.24 0.13
CA MET A 82 0.78 -11.60 -0.19
C MET A 82 1.67 -11.65 -1.43
N ALA A 83 1.35 -10.87 -2.46
CA ALA A 83 2.18 -10.80 -3.66
C ALA A 83 3.58 -10.21 -3.37
N ILE A 84 3.66 -9.20 -2.50
CA ILE A 84 4.93 -8.64 -2.02
C ILE A 84 5.70 -9.69 -1.22
N ALA A 85 5.02 -10.39 -0.31
CA ALA A 85 5.60 -11.42 0.55
C ALA A 85 6.14 -12.63 -0.23
N ASP A 86 5.53 -12.96 -1.37
CA ASP A 86 5.89 -14.10 -2.22
C ASP A 86 6.80 -13.69 -3.40
N SER A 87 7.16 -12.40 -3.53
CA SER A 87 8.05 -11.92 -4.57
C SER A 87 9.53 -12.01 -4.16
N ASP A 88 10.42 -12.09 -5.16
CA ASP A 88 11.87 -11.99 -4.94
C ASP A 88 12.35 -10.53 -4.84
N ALA A 89 11.43 -9.55 -4.88
CA ALA A 89 11.74 -8.14 -4.78
C ALA A 89 12.31 -7.77 -3.41
N PHE A 90 13.24 -6.83 -3.36
CA PHE A 90 13.59 -6.17 -2.11
C PHE A 90 12.41 -5.27 -1.67
N SER A 91 11.70 -5.68 -0.63
CA SER A 91 10.48 -5.02 -0.17
C SER A 91 10.72 -4.17 1.07
N ILE A 92 10.19 -2.95 1.05
CA ILE A 92 10.24 -2.01 2.16
C ILE A 92 8.80 -1.64 2.52
N ALA A 93 8.40 -1.89 3.77
CA ALA A 93 7.12 -1.44 4.31
C ALA A 93 7.33 -0.23 5.24
N GLY A 94 6.54 0.82 5.08
CA GLY A 94 6.61 2.01 5.92
C GLY A 94 5.25 2.66 6.14
N GLY A 95 5.09 3.31 7.29
CA GLY A 95 3.83 3.91 7.73
C GLY A 95 3.01 3.00 8.66
N GLY A 96 2.29 3.60 9.62
CA GLY A 96 1.55 2.87 10.65
C GLY A 96 0.52 1.92 10.08
N ASP A 97 -0.29 2.37 9.12
CA ASP A 97 -1.33 1.56 8.51
C ASP A 97 -0.76 0.39 7.69
N THR A 98 0.41 0.61 7.03
CA THR A 98 1.12 -0.47 6.34
C THR A 98 1.56 -1.55 7.32
N LEU A 99 2.12 -1.14 8.47
CA LEU A 99 2.56 -2.08 9.50
C LEU A 99 1.37 -2.84 10.09
N ALA A 100 0.24 -2.17 10.31
CA ALA A 100 -0.98 -2.83 10.77
C ALA A 100 -1.49 -3.89 9.75
N ALA A 101 -1.39 -3.59 8.44
CA ALA A 101 -1.71 -4.58 7.40
C ALA A 101 -0.71 -5.75 7.38
N VAL A 102 0.60 -5.46 7.52
CA VAL A 102 1.65 -6.50 7.62
C VAL A 102 1.37 -7.45 8.77
N ASP A 103 0.98 -6.92 9.94
CA ASP A 103 0.64 -7.72 11.12
C ASP A 103 -0.68 -8.49 10.92
N LYS A 104 -1.73 -7.84 10.41
CA LYS A 104 -3.03 -8.48 10.14
C LYS A 104 -2.89 -9.71 9.24
N TYR A 105 -2.05 -9.63 8.22
CA TYR A 105 -1.86 -10.72 7.25
C TYR A 105 -0.67 -11.65 7.57
N ASN A 106 0.01 -11.47 8.72
CA ASN A 106 1.12 -12.30 9.19
C ASN A 106 2.26 -12.46 8.17
N ILE A 107 2.69 -11.36 7.57
CA ILE A 107 3.74 -11.34 6.54
C ILE A 107 5.00 -10.57 6.94
N SER A 108 5.15 -10.22 8.21
CA SER A 108 6.29 -9.45 8.72
C SER A 108 7.65 -10.11 8.42
N ASP A 109 7.73 -11.43 8.52
CA ASP A 109 8.97 -12.18 8.28
C ASP A 109 9.35 -12.28 6.78
N LYS A 110 8.42 -11.89 5.89
CA LYS A 110 8.58 -11.94 4.44
C LYS A 110 8.87 -10.57 3.81
N VAL A 111 8.76 -9.50 4.57
CA VAL A 111 9.13 -8.14 4.14
C VAL A 111 10.60 -7.92 4.42
N SER A 112 11.37 -7.48 3.41
CA SER A 112 12.84 -7.34 3.52
C SER A 112 13.25 -6.28 4.53
N TYR A 113 12.50 -5.19 4.66
CA TYR A 113 12.76 -4.12 5.61
C TYR A 113 11.46 -3.44 6.06
N ILE A 114 11.29 -3.30 7.37
CA ILE A 114 10.18 -2.56 7.97
C ILE A 114 10.71 -1.25 8.53
N SER A 115 10.25 -0.13 7.95
CA SER A 115 10.65 1.20 8.37
C SER A 115 9.79 1.69 9.54
N THR A 116 10.43 2.04 10.64
CA THR A 116 9.79 2.71 11.78
C THR A 116 9.84 4.24 11.66
N GLY A 117 10.42 4.77 10.57
CA GLY A 117 10.64 6.20 10.37
C GLY A 117 9.39 7.01 10.00
N GLY A 118 8.26 6.35 9.74
CA GLY A 118 7.01 7.03 9.36
C GLY A 118 7.19 8.00 8.19
N GLY A 119 6.68 9.24 8.33
CA GLY A 119 6.78 10.27 7.30
C GLY A 119 8.21 10.67 6.95
N ALA A 120 9.15 10.61 7.90
CA ALA A 120 10.55 10.90 7.64
C ALA A 120 11.20 9.93 6.63
N PHE A 121 10.74 8.68 6.58
CA PHE A 121 11.19 7.72 5.57
C PHE A 121 10.83 8.19 4.15
N LEU A 122 9.61 8.69 3.95
CA LEU A 122 9.17 9.21 2.65
C LEU A 122 9.93 10.48 2.27
N GLU A 123 10.11 11.39 3.21
CA GLU A 123 10.89 12.61 2.99
C GLU A 123 12.35 12.29 2.62
N PHE A 124 12.94 11.27 3.22
CA PHE A 124 14.25 10.76 2.85
C PHE A 124 14.29 10.24 1.41
N LEU A 125 13.28 9.45 1.00
CA LEU A 125 13.17 8.94 -0.37
C LEU A 125 12.99 10.07 -1.41
N GLU A 126 12.34 11.17 -1.02
CA GLU A 126 12.22 12.38 -1.85
C GLU A 126 13.55 13.15 -1.96
N GLY A 127 14.58 12.76 -1.22
CA GLY A 127 15.88 13.43 -1.16
C GLY A 127 15.90 14.67 -0.26
N LYS A 128 14.92 14.82 0.62
CA LYS A 128 14.88 15.91 1.60
C LYS A 128 15.92 15.67 2.71
N LYS A 129 16.51 16.77 3.16
CA LYS A 129 17.43 16.75 4.31
C LYS A 129 16.61 16.64 5.60
N LEU A 130 16.75 15.54 6.31
CA LEU A 130 16.04 15.32 7.57
C LEU A 130 16.70 16.15 8.68
N PRO A 131 15.97 17.03 9.40
CA PRO A 131 16.54 17.94 10.38
C PRO A 131 17.31 17.22 11.50
N ALA A 132 16.79 16.13 12.03
CA ALA A 132 17.44 15.36 13.09
C ALA A 132 18.75 14.72 12.61
N VAL A 133 18.76 14.13 11.42
CA VAL A 133 19.97 13.56 10.81
C VAL A 133 21.01 14.63 10.54
N ALA A 134 20.59 15.78 10.00
CA ALA A 134 21.45 16.90 9.72
C ALA A 134 22.14 17.43 10.98
N MET A 135 21.41 17.55 12.08
CA MET A 135 21.96 17.98 13.36
C MET A 135 22.98 16.99 13.92
N LEU A 136 22.72 15.68 13.81
CA LEU A 136 23.67 14.65 14.24
C LEU A 136 24.94 14.65 13.38
N GLU A 137 24.81 14.81 12.06
CA GLU A 137 25.95 14.95 11.15
C GLU A 137 26.80 16.18 11.44
N GLU A 138 26.16 17.30 11.79
CA GLU A 138 26.86 18.55 12.17
C GLU A 138 27.59 18.38 13.49
N ARG A 139 26.98 17.73 14.46
CA ARG A 139 27.60 17.41 15.75
C ARG A 139 28.78 16.46 15.60
N ALA A 140 28.70 15.48 14.71
CA ALA A 140 29.80 14.53 14.48
C ALA A 140 31.05 15.15 13.84
N LYS A 141 30.96 16.38 13.31
CA LYS A 141 32.09 17.14 12.73
C LYS A 141 32.84 18.02 13.75
N GLN A 142 32.28 18.12 14.95
CA GLN A 142 32.90 18.87 16.10
C GLN A 142 33.77 17.95 16.93
#